data_b6c7dc025c415953cc32ace8ea995478
#
_entry.id   b6c7dc025c415953cc32ace8ea995478
#
_cell.length_a   1.000
_cell.length_b   1.000
_cell.length_c   1.000
_cell.angle_alpha   90.00
_cell.angle_beta   90.00
_cell.angle_gamma   90.00
#
_symmetry.space_group_name_H-M   'P 1'
#
loop_
_entity.id
_entity.type
_entity.pdbx_description
1 polymer ?
#
loop_
_entity_poly.entity_id
_entity_poly.type
_entity_poly.pdbx_seq_one_letter_code
_entity_poly.pdbx_strand_id
1 'polypeptide(L)'
;MCIRDRASAVLSGKPPGAHRIQGIGAGFVPAVLELDRIDSILTVSDEEAMQVGRRLAREEGLLCGISSGAAMAAALRVGQDPAMAGKRLVVMLASYGERYLSTPMFSAASQLPARRDGQL
;
A
#
# COMPACT_ATOMS: atom_id res chain seq x y z
N MET A 1 12.97 5.59 -3.41
CA MET A 1 11.58 6.05 -3.20
C MET A 1 11.09 5.58 -1.83
N CYS A 2 10.39 6.41 -1.10
CA CYS A 2 9.81 6.07 0.20
C CYS A 2 8.28 6.27 0.16
N ILE A 3 7.52 5.39 0.82
CA ILE A 3 6.07 5.44 0.85
C ILE A 3 5.62 5.78 2.26
N ARG A 4 4.69 6.71 2.38
CA ARG A 4 4.13 7.18 3.66
C ARG A 4 2.61 7.19 3.62
N ASP A 5 2.02 7.04 4.80
CA ASP A 5 0.60 7.33 4.95
C ASP A 5 0.32 8.82 4.75
N ARG A 6 -0.79 9.13 4.07
CA ARG A 6 -1.19 10.52 3.80
C ARG A 6 -1.53 11.26 5.09
N ALA A 7 -2.11 10.59 6.07
CA ALA A 7 -2.50 11.17 7.35
C ALA A 7 -1.31 11.37 8.31
N SER A 8 -0.19 10.64 8.12
CA SER A 8 1.03 10.75 8.94
C SER A 8 2.27 10.92 8.06
N ALA A 9 2.31 11.97 7.24
CA ALA A 9 3.35 12.23 6.26
C ALA A 9 4.52 13.05 6.85
N VAL A 10 5.09 12.62 7.97
CA VAL A 10 6.15 13.32 8.72
C VAL A 10 7.39 13.59 7.86
N LEU A 11 7.81 12.65 7.02
CA LEU A 11 8.93 12.86 6.09
C LEU A 11 8.65 13.91 5.00
N SER A 12 7.37 14.27 4.80
CA SER A 12 6.94 15.34 3.91
C SER A 12 6.69 16.66 4.65
N GLY A 13 7.18 16.79 5.90
CA GLY A 13 7.05 17.99 6.72
C GLY A 13 5.66 18.20 7.34
N LYS A 14 4.77 17.20 7.31
CA LYS A 14 3.44 17.27 7.93
C LYS A 14 3.47 16.73 9.37
N PRO A 15 2.54 17.18 10.23
CA PRO A 15 2.41 16.61 11.58
C PRO A 15 2.03 15.13 11.50
N PRO A 16 2.37 14.35 12.56
CA PRO A 16 1.91 12.97 12.69
C PRO A 16 0.38 12.92 12.86
N GLY A 17 -0.25 11.89 12.33
CA GLY A 17 -1.70 11.68 12.42
C GLY A 17 -2.05 10.20 12.54
N ALA A 18 -3.26 9.92 13.03
CA ALA A 18 -3.78 8.56 13.10
C ALA A 18 -4.10 8.02 11.71
N HIS A 19 -3.69 6.78 11.44
CA HIS A 19 -3.94 6.08 10.18
C HIS A 19 -4.06 4.57 10.41
N ARG A 20 -4.51 3.84 9.39
CA ARG A 20 -4.79 2.40 9.45
C ARG A 20 -3.74 1.53 8.76
N ILE A 21 -2.68 2.11 8.20
CA ILE A 21 -1.61 1.38 7.55
C ILE A 21 -0.53 1.04 8.56
N GLN A 22 -0.58 -0.14 9.14
CA GLN A 22 0.44 -0.63 10.05
C GLN A 22 1.78 -0.81 9.32
N GLY A 23 2.88 -0.43 9.96
CA GLY A 23 4.24 -0.61 9.46
C GLY A 23 4.81 0.56 8.65
N ILE A 24 4.01 1.58 8.33
CA ILE A 24 4.46 2.83 7.71
C ILE A 24 3.88 4.04 8.45
N GLY A 25 4.30 5.25 8.10
CA GLY A 25 3.74 6.48 8.68
C GLY A 25 4.10 6.69 10.15
N ALA A 26 5.29 6.28 10.58
CA ALA A 26 5.80 6.57 11.93
C ALA A 26 5.71 8.09 12.21
N GLY A 27 5.26 8.45 13.41
CA GLY A 27 5.12 9.84 13.83
C GLY A 27 6.44 10.58 14.06
N PHE A 28 7.56 10.00 13.65
CA PHE A 28 8.91 10.54 13.79
C PHE A 28 9.81 10.08 12.64
N VAL A 29 10.95 10.73 12.47
CA VAL A 29 12.02 10.32 11.57
C VAL A 29 12.96 9.39 12.34
N PRO A 30 13.07 8.09 11.96
CA PRO A 30 14.01 7.20 12.63
C PRO A 30 15.46 7.66 12.46
N ALA A 31 16.29 7.57 13.52
CA ALA A 31 17.69 7.99 13.47
C ALA A 31 18.54 7.20 12.45
N VAL A 32 18.11 5.96 12.14
CA VAL A 32 18.79 5.09 11.16
C VAL A 32 18.38 5.39 9.72
N LEU A 33 17.45 6.32 9.49
CA LEU A 33 16.97 6.65 8.15
C LEU A 33 17.88 7.70 7.50
N GLU A 34 18.62 7.30 6.50
CA GLU A 34 19.46 8.19 5.68
C GLU A 34 18.58 8.89 4.65
N LEU A 35 18.10 10.11 4.98
CA LEU A 35 17.15 10.86 4.15
C LEU A 35 17.73 11.23 2.77
N ASP A 36 19.03 11.45 2.67
CA ASP A 36 19.76 11.76 1.45
C ASP A 36 19.80 10.61 0.44
N ARG A 37 19.46 9.39 0.87
CA ARG A 37 19.32 8.22 -0.01
C ARG A 37 17.90 8.05 -0.55
N ILE A 38 16.98 8.94 -0.21
CA ILE A 38 15.59 8.87 -0.66
C ILE A 38 15.38 9.83 -1.83
N ASP A 39 15.24 9.31 -3.05
CA ASP A 39 15.00 10.11 -4.25
C ASP A 39 13.64 10.81 -4.23
N SER A 40 12.59 10.14 -3.72
CA SER A 40 11.24 10.70 -3.65
C SER A 40 10.40 10.06 -2.55
N ILE A 41 9.42 10.80 -2.06
CA ILE A 41 8.45 10.36 -1.05
C ILE A 41 7.06 10.45 -1.65
N LEU A 42 6.33 9.33 -1.64
CA LEU A 42 4.94 9.26 -2.09
C LEU A 42 4.01 9.01 -0.91
N THR A 43 2.86 9.65 -0.92
CA THR A 43 1.82 9.44 0.08
C THR A 43 0.67 8.62 -0.51
N VAL A 44 0.15 7.68 0.28
CA VAL A 44 -0.99 6.81 -0.08
C VAL A 44 -2.02 6.92 1.03
N SER A 45 -3.32 6.89 0.71
CA SER A 45 -4.38 6.85 1.71
C SER A 45 -4.68 5.43 2.17
N ASP A 46 -5.32 5.30 3.34
CA ASP A 46 -5.77 4.02 3.89
C ASP A 46 -6.67 3.27 2.91
N GLU A 47 -7.64 3.98 2.32
CA GLU A 47 -8.59 3.40 1.38
C GLU A 47 -7.89 2.86 0.14
N GLU A 48 -6.98 3.64 -0.44
CA GLU A 48 -6.21 3.25 -1.61
C GLU A 48 -5.32 2.04 -1.32
N ALA A 49 -4.64 2.02 -0.17
CA ALA A 49 -3.82 0.90 0.26
C ALA A 49 -4.64 -0.39 0.39
N MET A 50 -5.81 -0.32 1.04
CA MET A 50 -6.70 -1.47 1.19
C MET A 50 -7.30 -1.92 -0.14
N GLN A 51 -7.68 -0.99 -1.01
CA GLN A 51 -8.22 -1.30 -2.33
C GLN A 51 -7.20 -2.04 -3.20
N VAL A 52 -5.98 -1.53 -3.28
CA VAL A 52 -4.90 -2.17 -4.06
C VAL A 52 -4.51 -3.52 -3.47
N GLY A 53 -4.45 -3.64 -2.13
CA GLY A 53 -4.19 -4.91 -1.49
C GLY A 53 -5.26 -5.97 -1.79
N ARG A 54 -6.55 -5.59 -1.84
CA ARG A 54 -7.64 -6.49 -2.29
C ARG A 54 -7.51 -6.87 -3.76
N ARG A 55 -7.08 -5.95 -4.61
CA ARG A 55 -6.83 -6.23 -6.03
C ARG A 55 -5.69 -7.23 -6.20
N LEU A 56 -4.58 -7.05 -5.48
CA LEU A 56 -3.47 -8.01 -5.49
C LEU A 56 -3.93 -9.43 -5.13
N ALA A 57 -4.78 -9.57 -4.12
CA ALA A 57 -5.30 -10.87 -3.73
C ALA A 57 -6.21 -11.49 -4.82
N ARG A 58 -7.05 -10.68 -5.49
CA ARG A 58 -8.03 -11.18 -6.46
C ARG A 58 -7.46 -11.35 -7.87
N GLU A 59 -6.61 -10.42 -8.30
CA GLU A 59 -6.13 -10.35 -9.68
C GLU A 59 -4.82 -11.14 -9.84
N GLU A 60 -3.96 -11.14 -8.80
CA GLU A 60 -2.62 -11.72 -8.86
C GLU A 60 -2.43 -12.93 -7.90
N GLY A 61 -3.42 -13.24 -7.06
CA GLY A 61 -3.31 -14.30 -6.07
C GLY A 61 -2.37 -13.99 -4.91
N LEU A 62 -1.98 -12.72 -4.73
CA LEU A 62 -1.04 -12.27 -3.71
C LEU A 62 -1.78 -11.74 -2.49
N LEU A 63 -2.00 -12.61 -1.50
CA LEU A 63 -2.61 -12.25 -0.22
C LEU A 63 -1.57 -11.50 0.64
N CYS A 64 -1.67 -10.18 0.71
CA CYS A 64 -0.70 -9.32 1.39
C CYS A 64 -1.36 -8.32 2.35
N GLY A 65 -0.55 -7.71 3.23
CA GLY A 65 -1.01 -6.74 4.21
C GLY A 65 -1.26 -5.34 3.64
N ILE A 66 -1.84 -4.46 4.48
CA ILE A 66 -2.25 -3.10 4.07
C ILE A 66 -1.06 -2.27 3.59
N SER A 67 0.09 -2.34 4.28
CA SER A 67 1.30 -1.62 3.86
C SER A 67 1.87 -2.11 2.53
N SER A 68 1.68 -3.39 2.20
CA SER A 68 2.03 -3.96 0.89
C SER A 68 1.13 -3.39 -0.20
N GLY A 69 -0.16 -3.23 0.09
CA GLY A 69 -1.10 -2.52 -0.79
C GLY A 69 -0.69 -1.07 -1.02
N ALA A 70 -0.23 -0.37 0.03
CA ALA A 70 0.32 0.98 -0.10
C ALA A 70 1.57 1.03 -0.98
N ALA A 71 2.49 0.06 -0.80
CA ALA A 71 3.70 -0.04 -1.61
C ALA A 71 3.36 -0.24 -3.09
N MET A 72 2.44 -1.14 -3.38
CA MET A 72 2.00 -1.39 -4.75
C MET A 72 1.25 -0.20 -5.35
N ALA A 73 0.39 0.50 -4.58
CA ALA A 73 -0.31 1.69 -5.05
C ALA A 73 0.67 2.79 -5.51
N ALA A 74 1.72 3.03 -4.72
CA ALA A 74 2.78 3.96 -5.08
C ALA A 74 3.56 3.49 -6.32
N ALA A 75 3.90 2.20 -6.41
CA ALA A 75 4.60 1.63 -7.56
C ALA A 75 3.78 1.75 -8.85
N LEU A 76 2.47 1.52 -8.79
CA LEU A 76 1.57 1.70 -9.94
C LEU A 76 1.57 3.15 -10.44
N ARG A 77 1.56 4.14 -9.53
CA ARG A 77 1.67 5.56 -9.94
C ARG A 77 3.00 5.86 -10.61
N VAL A 78 4.10 5.35 -10.06
CA VAL A 78 5.44 5.53 -10.67
C VAL A 78 5.50 4.85 -12.04
N GLY A 79 4.94 3.64 -12.17
CA GLY A 79 4.91 2.90 -13.43
C GLY A 79 4.08 3.56 -14.53
N GLN A 80 3.15 4.44 -14.18
CA GLN A 80 2.37 5.23 -15.15
C GLN A 80 3.14 6.43 -15.73
N ASP A 81 4.26 6.80 -15.13
CA ASP A 81 5.11 7.86 -15.66
C ASP A 81 5.79 7.39 -16.95
N PRO A 82 5.61 8.09 -18.08
CA PRO A 82 6.28 7.76 -19.34
C PRO A 82 7.81 7.63 -19.22
N ALA A 83 8.43 8.38 -18.32
CA ALA A 83 9.87 8.29 -18.06
C ALA A 83 10.31 6.93 -17.47
N MET A 84 9.35 6.14 -16.99
CA MET A 84 9.59 4.80 -16.44
C MET A 84 9.33 3.69 -17.47
N ALA A 85 8.97 4.02 -18.69
CA ALA A 85 8.73 3.03 -19.76
C ALA A 85 9.96 2.13 -19.97
N GLY A 86 9.75 0.83 -20.00
CA GLY A 86 10.80 -0.18 -20.16
C GLY A 86 11.68 -0.40 -18.92
N LYS A 87 11.47 0.33 -17.83
CA LYS A 87 12.22 0.14 -16.59
C LYS A 87 11.61 -0.94 -15.70
N ARG A 88 12.47 -1.61 -14.93
CA ARG A 88 12.05 -2.61 -13.94
C ARG A 88 11.80 -1.91 -12.60
N LEU A 89 10.61 -2.12 -12.02
CA LEU A 89 10.25 -1.69 -10.68
C LEU A 89 10.31 -2.88 -9.72
N VAL A 90 10.96 -2.71 -8.58
CA VAL A 90 10.99 -3.69 -7.50
C VAL A 90 10.17 -3.14 -6.34
N VAL A 91 9.20 -3.92 -5.87
CA VAL A 91 8.29 -3.55 -4.78
C VAL A 91 8.41 -4.55 -3.65
N MET A 92 8.67 -4.08 -2.44
CA MET A 92 8.70 -4.91 -1.25
C MET A 92 7.29 -5.08 -0.69
N LEU A 93 6.76 -6.31 -0.69
CA LEU A 93 5.52 -6.69 -0.02
C LEU A 93 5.87 -7.29 1.35
N ALA A 94 5.89 -6.46 2.38
CA ALA A 94 6.53 -6.74 3.66
C ALA A 94 5.77 -7.72 4.57
N SER A 95 4.47 -7.92 4.35
CA SER A 95 3.63 -8.79 5.20
C SER A 95 2.53 -9.48 4.41
N TYR A 96 2.14 -10.69 4.85
CA TYR A 96 1.02 -11.44 4.27
C TYR A 96 -0.32 -11.00 4.88
N GLY A 97 -1.41 -11.33 4.18
CA GLY A 97 -2.73 -10.82 4.46
C GLY A 97 -3.48 -11.51 5.59
N GLU A 98 -3.06 -12.71 6.05
CA GLU A 98 -3.76 -13.48 7.08
C GLU A 98 -3.98 -12.69 8.37
N ARG A 99 -3.02 -11.83 8.74
CA ARG A 99 -3.10 -10.95 9.91
C ARG A 99 -4.16 -9.85 9.79
N TYR A 100 -4.68 -9.64 8.58
CA TYR A 100 -5.58 -8.54 8.24
C TYR A 100 -7.00 -9.00 7.88
N LEU A 101 -7.29 -10.31 7.96
CA LEU A 101 -8.60 -10.89 7.59
C LEU A 101 -9.76 -10.29 8.39
N SER A 102 -9.53 -9.95 9.67
CA SER A 102 -10.52 -9.30 10.54
C SER A 102 -10.56 -7.77 10.43
N THR A 103 -9.74 -7.17 9.57
CA THR A 103 -9.67 -5.72 9.40
C THR A 103 -10.62 -5.24 8.30
N PRO A 104 -10.91 -3.91 8.21
CA PRO A 104 -11.70 -3.34 7.12
C PRO A 104 -11.16 -3.64 5.71
N MET A 105 -9.91 -4.05 5.59
CA MET A 105 -9.35 -4.46 4.31
C MET A 105 -10.12 -5.63 3.69
N PHE A 106 -10.52 -6.64 4.50
CA PHE A 106 -11.19 -7.84 4.01
C PHE A 106 -12.65 -7.96 4.46
N SER A 107 -13.07 -7.30 5.54
CA SER A 107 -14.47 -7.32 5.99
C SER A 107 -15.44 -6.75 4.94
N ALA A 108 -15.01 -5.78 4.14
CA ALA A 108 -15.77 -5.29 3.00
C ALA A 108 -15.83 -6.29 1.82
N ALA A 109 -14.97 -7.30 1.80
CA ALA A 109 -14.98 -8.33 0.76
C ALA A 109 -16.09 -9.38 0.97
N SER A 110 -16.66 -9.49 2.19
CA SER A 110 -17.84 -10.33 2.45
C SER A 110 -19.13 -9.80 1.81
N GLN A 111 -19.09 -8.60 1.23
CA GLN A 111 -20.20 -8.01 0.46
C GLN A 111 -20.07 -8.26 -1.06
N LEU A 112 -19.22 -9.19 -1.47
CA LEU A 112 -19.19 -9.63 -2.86
C LEU A 112 -20.54 -10.30 -3.16
N PRO A 113 -21.23 -9.96 -4.28
CA PRO A 113 -22.37 -10.72 -4.72
C PRO A 113 -21.97 -12.18 -4.86
N ALA A 114 -22.78 -13.09 -4.33
CA ALA A 114 -22.58 -14.51 -4.49
C ALA A 114 -22.28 -14.82 -5.96
N ARG A 115 -21.27 -15.67 -6.22
CA ARG A 115 -21.02 -16.17 -7.57
C ARG A 115 -22.37 -16.57 -8.15
N ARG A 116 -22.75 -16.06 -9.28
CA ARG A 116 -23.86 -16.63 -10.05
C ARG A 116 -23.39 -18.02 -10.45
N ASP A 117 -23.90 -19.03 -9.73
CA ASP A 117 -23.70 -20.43 -10.06
C ASP A 117 -24.21 -20.63 -11.49
N GLY A 118 -23.33 -20.95 -12.41
CA GLY A 118 -23.75 -21.37 -13.74
C GLY A 118 -23.01 -20.78 -14.95
N GLN A 119 -21.73 -20.40 -14.84
CA GLN A 119 -20.90 -20.22 -16.05
C GLN A 119 -19.51 -20.84 -15.79
N LEU A 120 -19.39 -22.09 -16.16
CA LEU A 120 -18.16 -22.73 -16.64
C LEU A 120 -18.14 -22.59 -18.15
#